data_3816592d0e8a7cabbe38906a28fb0601
#
_entry.id   3816592d0e8a7cabbe38906a28fb0601
#
_cell.length_a   1.000
_cell.length_b   1.000
_cell.length_c   1.000
_cell.angle_alpha   90.00
_cell.angle_beta   90.00
_cell.angle_gamma   90.00
#
_symmetry.space_group_name_H-M   'P 1'
#
loop_
_entity.id
_entity.type
_entity.pdbx_description
1 polymer ?
#
loop_
_entity_poly.entity_id
_entity_poly.type
_entity_poly.pdbx_seq_one_letter_code
_entity_poly.pdbx_strand_id
1 'polypeptide(L)'
;MYNYSGGFAFRIGLPGKAGISGIILLVIPNVMGLCLWSPAIDAMGISVRGLQFSEQLVQKLDFHHYKSGRQWAEKPTATNQPHSSQNNVTYGRHTAKLLFTAASNDVTGLRGMALDGHNMSAKNYDGHTALHLAACEGHLDCVRFLLEKCSVDPSPKDRWGQTPLDEARNFGHDAIVQYLEGWLNVQPESSTTSSGDKID
;
A
#
# COMPACT_ATOMS: atom_id res chain seq x y z
N MET A 1 -25.09 -20.52 18.87
CA MET A 1 -25.05 -20.22 17.46
C MET A 1 -24.76 -18.74 17.23
N TYR A 2 -23.88 -18.41 16.35
CA TYR A 2 -23.13 -17.15 16.21
C TYR A 2 -23.93 -15.94 15.66
N ASN A 3 -25.08 -15.62 16.26
CA ASN A 3 -25.93 -14.52 15.78
C ASN A 3 -25.38 -13.11 16.04
N TYR A 4 -24.29 -12.98 16.79
CA TYR A 4 -23.73 -11.67 17.17
C TYR A 4 -22.54 -11.22 16.35
N SER A 5 -22.07 -12.01 15.38
CA SER A 5 -20.92 -11.63 14.55
C SER A 5 -21.16 -10.34 13.76
N GLY A 6 -22.39 -10.10 13.31
CA GLY A 6 -22.77 -8.85 12.64
C GLY A 6 -22.74 -7.64 13.58
N GLY A 7 -23.28 -7.81 14.81
CA GLY A 7 -23.24 -6.76 15.84
C GLY A 7 -21.82 -6.44 16.28
N PHE A 8 -20.96 -7.47 16.41
CA PHE A 8 -19.55 -7.29 16.72
C PHE A 8 -18.84 -6.49 15.60
N ALA A 9 -18.99 -6.91 14.33
CA ALA A 9 -18.39 -6.22 13.20
C ALA A 9 -18.88 -4.78 13.08
N PHE A 10 -20.17 -4.52 13.33
CA PHE A 10 -20.74 -3.18 13.30
C PHE A 10 -20.20 -2.29 14.43
N ARG A 11 -20.12 -2.84 15.67
CA ARG A 11 -19.66 -2.12 16.86
C ARG A 11 -18.17 -1.81 16.83
N ILE A 12 -17.37 -2.78 16.42
CA ILE A 12 -15.91 -2.66 16.34
C ILE A 12 -15.48 -2.02 15.01
N GLY A 13 -16.27 -2.16 13.95
CA GLY A 13 -15.97 -1.66 12.63
C GLY A 13 -14.83 -2.41 11.93
N LEU A 14 -14.46 -3.58 12.41
CA LEU A 14 -13.44 -4.45 11.83
C LEU A 14 -13.97 -5.87 11.65
N PRO A 15 -13.55 -6.59 10.60
CA PRO A 15 -13.81 -8.01 10.47
C PRO A 15 -13.21 -8.77 11.64
N GLY A 16 -14.02 -9.60 12.30
CA GLY A 16 -13.55 -10.37 13.41
C GLY A 16 -14.43 -11.59 13.69
N LYS A 17 -13.86 -12.56 14.42
CA LYS A 17 -14.53 -13.78 14.84
C LYS A 17 -14.26 -14.05 16.30
N ALA A 18 -15.33 -14.19 17.09
CA ALA A 18 -15.23 -14.65 18.47
C ALA A 18 -15.39 -16.18 18.54
N GLY A 19 -14.66 -16.83 19.44
CA GLY A 19 -14.78 -18.24 19.78
C GLY A 19 -15.24 -18.42 21.23
N ILE A 20 -15.97 -19.51 21.50
CA ILE A 20 -16.50 -19.85 22.83
C ILE A 20 -15.44 -20.07 23.92
N SER A 21 -14.18 -20.23 23.52
CA SER A 21 -13.03 -20.35 24.43
C SER A 21 -12.49 -19.00 24.92
N GLY A 22 -13.16 -17.88 24.62
CA GLY A 22 -12.71 -16.53 24.94
C GLY A 22 -11.69 -15.98 23.95
N ILE A 23 -11.56 -16.58 22.79
CA ILE A 23 -10.71 -16.10 21.70
C ILE A 23 -11.47 -15.08 20.86
N ILE A 24 -10.80 -13.99 20.47
CA ILE A 24 -11.25 -13.06 19.44
C ILE A 24 -10.16 -12.95 18.39
N LEU A 25 -10.50 -13.24 17.14
CA LEU A 25 -9.69 -12.94 15.98
C LEU A 25 -10.17 -11.63 15.38
N LEU A 26 -9.27 -10.69 15.20
CA LEU A 26 -9.51 -9.40 14.54
C LEU A 26 -8.63 -9.30 13.32
N VAL A 27 -9.18 -8.80 12.22
CA VAL A 27 -8.42 -8.52 11.01
C VAL A 27 -8.48 -7.01 10.77
N ILE A 28 -7.33 -6.37 10.78
CA ILE A 28 -7.18 -5.00 10.32
C ILE A 28 -6.69 -5.11 8.87
N PRO A 29 -7.57 -4.84 7.88
CA PRO A 29 -7.24 -5.05 6.47
C PRO A 29 -5.96 -4.29 6.09
N ASN A 30 -5.07 -4.96 5.36
CA ASN A 30 -3.79 -4.45 4.89
C ASN A 30 -2.78 -4.02 5.98
N VAL A 31 -3.04 -4.37 7.25
CA VAL A 31 -2.16 -4.02 8.37
C VAL A 31 -1.73 -5.25 9.14
N MET A 32 -2.67 -5.93 9.80
CA MET A 32 -2.37 -7.10 10.63
C MET A 32 -3.59 -7.94 10.98
N GLY A 33 -3.34 -9.18 11.40
CA GLY A 33 -4.28 -10.01 12.14
C GLY A 33 -3.92 -10.03 13.63
N LEU A 34 -4.91 -9.91 14.50
CA LEU A 34 -4.76 -9.98 15.95
C LEU A 34 -5.54 -11.17 16.49
N CYS A 35 -4.90 -11.93 17.37
CA CYS A 35 -5.54 -12.96 18.14
C CYS A 35 -5.50 -12.57 19.63
N LEU A 36 -6.67 -12.39 20.24
CA LEU A 36 -6.82 -12.03 21.63
C LEU A 36 -7.43 -13.23 22.36
N TRP A 37 -6.92 -13.54 23.53
CA TRP A 37 -7.51 -14.56 24.37
C TRP A 37 -7.76 -14.04 25.79
N SER A 38 -8.99 -14.27 26.28
CA SER A 38 -9.36 -14.01 27.66
C SER A 38 -10.52 -14.92 28.05
N PRO A 39 -10.40 -15.69 29.12
CA PRO A 39 -11.37 -16.75 29.46
C PRO A 39 -12.75 -16.22 29.93
N ALA A 40 -12.84 -14.98 30.39
CA ALA A 40 -14.13 -14.40 30.78
C ALA A 40 -14.96 -14.06 29.54
N ILE A 41 -16.06 -14.77 29.32
CA ILE A 41 -17.02 -14.55 28.24
C ILE A 41 -18.32 -14.02 28.76
N ASP A 42 -19.02 -13.22 27.94
CA ASP A 42 -20.36 -12.73 28.22
C ASP A 42 -21.45 -13.75 27.85
N ALA A 43 -22.71 -13.40 28.05
CA ALA A 43 -23.84 -14.24 27.71
C ALA A 43 -23.97 -14.55 26.20
N MET A 44 -23.29 -13.79 25.34
CA MET A 44 -23.21 -13.99 23.90
C MET A 44 -22.02 -14.85 23.47
N GLY A 45 -21.18 -15.29 24.43
CA GLY A 45 -19.99 -16.09 24.18
C GLY A 45 -18.79 -15.29 23.68
N ILE A 46 -18.78 -13.96 23.89
CA ILE A 46 -17.70 -13.09 23.49
C ILE A 46 -16.83 -12.75 24.70
N SER A 47 -15.50 -12.76 24.52
CA SER A 47 -14.57 -12.32 25.57
C SER A 47 -14.81 -10.87 25.94
N VAL A 48 -15.19 -10.62 27.20
CA VAL A 48 -15.49 -9.27 27.72
C VAL A 48 -14.27 -8.34 27.60
N ARG A 49 -13.11 -8.83 28.06
CA ARG A 49 -11.86 -8.06 27.98
C ARG A 49 -11.37 -7.91 26.55
N GLY A 50 -11.54 -8.96 25.73
CA GLY A 50 -11.19 -8.91 24.32
C GLY A 50 -12.04 -7.91 23.53
N LEU A 51 -13.34 -7.82 23.83
CA LEU A 51 -14.24 -6.82 23.25
C LEU A 51 -13.81 -5.40 23.65
N GLN A 52 -13.57 -5.17 24.93
CA GLN A 52 -13.15 -3.87 25.46
C GLN A 52 -11.80 -3.41 24.89
N PHE A 53 -10.84 -4.34 24.77
CA PHE A 53 -9.56 -4.07 24.12
C PHE A 53 -9.76 -3.69 22.65
N SER A 54 -10.62 -4.41 21.92
CA SER A 54 -10.90 -4.16 20.50
C SER A 54 -11.51 -2.76 20.30
N GLU A 55 -12.41 -2.34 21.16
CA GLU A 55 -13.00 -0.99 21.14
C GLU A 55 -11.94 0.09 21.37
N GLN A 56 -11.10 -0.08 22.39
CA GLN A 56 -10.03 0.87 22.68
C GLN A 56 -8.99 0.93 21.56
N LEU A 57 -8.66 -0.22 20.95
CA LEU A 57 -7.73 -0.30 19.83
C LEU A 57 -8.26 0.52 18.64
N VAL A 58 -9.53 0.29 18.29
CA VAL A 58 -10.18 0.98 17.16
C VAL A 58 -10.29 2.48 17.42
N GLN A 59 -10.60 2.88 18.67
CA GLN A 59 -10.68 4.29 19.04
C GLN A 59 -9.31 5.00 18.97
N LYS A 60 -8.26 4.34 19.48
CA LYS A 60 -6.90 4.91 19.49
C LYS A 60 -6.24 4.98 18.12
N LEU A 61 -6.52 4.01 17.26
CA LEU A 61 -5.87 3.87 15.97
C LEU A 61 -6.75 4.32 14.79
N ASP A 62 -8.00 4.73 15.08
CA ASP A 62 -8.99 5.21 14.10
C ASP A 62 -9.24 4.23 12.93
N PHE A 63 -9.26 2.93 13.23
CA PHE A 63 -9.44 1.86 12.24
C PHE A 63 -10.90 1.51 11.92
N HIS A 64 -11.87 2.26 12.41
CA HIS A 64 -13.28 1.91 12.25
C HIS A 64 -13.75 2.02 10.80
N HIS A 65 -14.06 0.89 10.16
CA HIS A 65 -14.40 0.80 8.73
C HIS A 65 -15.60 1.69 8.32
N TYR A 66 -16.59 1.81 9.19
CA TYR A 66 -17.80 2.61 8.92
C TYR A 66 -17.65 4.11 9.24
N LYS A 67 -16.63 4.52 9.98
CA LYS A 67 -16.31 5.93 10.22
C LYS A 67 -15.64 6.60 9.02
N SER A 68 -14.90 5.82 8.23
CA SER A 68 -14.11 6.32 7.10
C SER A 68 -14.95 6.91 5.96
N GLY A 69 -16.26 6.61 5.89
CA GLY A 69 -17.12 7.12 4.81
C GLY A 69 -17.38 8.63 4.84
N ARG A 70 -17.07 9.32 5.94
CA ARG A 70 -17.25 10.77 6.07
C ARG A 70 -15.93 11.55 6.23
N GLN A 71 -14.86 10.92 6.67
CA GLN A 71 -13.58 11.62 6.95
C GLN A 71 -12.63 11.72 5.75
N TRP A 72 -12.92 11.07 4.64
CA TRP A 72 -12.14 11.27 3.41
C TRP A 72 -12.39 12.62 2.73
N ALA A 73 -13.41 13.39 3.19
CA ALA A 73 -13.76 14.70 2.64
C ALA A 73 -13.27 15.89 3.46
N GLU A 74 -12.75 15.69 4.67
CA GLU A 74 -12.20 16.78 5.48
C GLU A 74 -10.68 16.75 5.45
N LYS A 75 -10.11 17.72 4.73
CA LYS A 75 -8.68 18.08 4.82
C LYS A 75 -8.37 18.39 6.29
N PRO A 76 -7.29 17.84 6.88
CA PRO A 76 -6.86 18.24 8.21
C PRO A 76 -6.45 19.72 8.14
N THR A 77 -7.26 20.59 8.74
CA THR A 77 -6.85 21.94 9.08
C THR A 77 -5.64 21.87 10.00
N ALA A 78 -4.61 22.59 9.60
CA ALA A 78 -3.33 22.68 10.27
C ALA A 78 -3.50 23.08 11.74
N THR A 79 -3.24 22.14 12.66
CA THR A 79 -2.78 22.46 14.00
C THR A 79 -1.54 21.62 14.26
N ASN A 80 -0.45 22.35 14.42
CA ASN A 80 0.90 21.90 14.68
C ASN A 80 0.99 20.83 15.76
N GLN A 81 1.40 19.60 15.38
CA GLN A 81 2.34 18.81 16.17
C GLN A 81 3.01 17.74 15.30
N PRO A 82 4.36 17.57 15.39
CA PRO A 82 5.10 16.64 14.56
C PRO A 82 5.05 15.23 15.17
N HIS A 83 4.08 14.42 14.78
CA HIS A 83 4.12 12.98 15.04
C HIS A 83 4.57 12.24 13.79
N SER A 84 5.86 11.95 13.72
CA SER A 84 6.54 11.23 12.65
C SER A 84 6.01 9.83 12.36
N SER A 85 5.16 9.26 13.23
CA SER A 85 4.60 7.92 13.08
C SER A 85 3.35 7.85 12.18
N GLN A 86 2.54 8.91 12.10
CA GLN A 86 1.32 8.91 11.29
C GLN A 86 1.59 9.02 9.79
N ASN A 87 2.66 9.73 9.41
CA ASN A 87 3.04 9.88 8.00
C ASN A 87 3.51 8.56 7.39
N ASN A 88 4.19 7.71 8.17
CA ASN A 88 4.70 6.42 7.69
C ASN A 88 3.57 5.40 7.41
N VAL A 89 2.51 5.37 8.23
CA VAL A 89 1.39 4.44 8.03
C VAL A 89 0.56 4.84 6.80
N THR A 90 0.33 6.13 6.62
CA THR A 90 -0.41 6.65 5.46
C THR A 90 0.40 6.46 4.18
N TYR A 91 1.70 6.74 4.21
CA TYR A 91 2.61 6.53 3.09
C TYR A 91 2.66 5.05 2.67
N GLY A 92 2.83 4.14 3.62
CA GLY A 92 2.83 2.70 3.34
C GLY A 92 1.53 2.18 2.72
N ARG A 93 0.37 2.71 3.16
CA ARG A 93 -0.94 2.36 2.60
C ARG A 93 -1.09 2.84 1.15
N HIS A 94 -0.67 4.06 0.83
CA HIS A 94 -0.72 4.60 -0.52
C HIS A 94 0.22 3.86 -1.46
N THR A 95 1.43 3.55 -1.01
CA THR A 95 2.39 2.75 -1.76
C THR A 95 1.83 1.35 -2.04
N ALA A 96 1.29 0.65 -1.03
CA ALA A 96 0.70 -0.67 -1.22
C ALA A 96 -0.47 -0.64 -2.22
N LYS A 97 -1.34 0.38 -2.13
CA LYS A 97 -2.44 0.57 -3.09
C LYS A 97 -1.91 0.79 -4.51
N LEU A 98 -0.90 1.64 -4.67
CA LEU A 98 -0.27 1.94 -5.96
C LEU A 98 0.30 0.66 -6.61
N LEU A 99 1.07 -0.11 -5.84
CA LEU A 99 1.66 -1.35 -6.32
C LEU A 99 0.60 -2.38 -6.70
N PHE A 100 -0.42 -2.55 -5.87
CA PHE A 100 -1.53 -3.46 -6.16
C PHE A 100 -2.31 -3.06 -7.41
N THR A 101 -2.57 -1.76 -7.61
CA THR A 101 -3.25 -1.22 -8.80
C THR A 101 -2.43 -1.51 -10.07
N ALA A 102 -1.10 -1.36 -10.01
CA ALA A 102 -0.21 -1.71 -11.11
C ALA A 102 -0.17 -3.21 -11.40
N ALA A 103 -0.14 -4.06 -10.35
CA ALA A 103 -0.17 -5.52 -10.48
C ALA A 103 -1.52 -6.05 -11.01
N SER A 104 -2.61 -5.31 -10.81
CA SER A 104 -3.96 -5.69 -11.27
C SER A 104 -4.32 -5.17 -12.66
N ASN A 105 -3.38 -4.55 -13.39
CA ASN A 105 -3.60 -3.89 -14.67
C ASN A 105 -4.69 -2.80 -14.65
N ASP A 106 -4.89 -2.12 -13.53
CA ASP A 106 -5.88 -1.06 -13.40
C ASP A 106 -5.28 0.32 -13.75
N VAL A 107 -5.20 0.59 -15.05
CA VAL A 107 -4.71 1.90 -15.57
C VAL A 107 -5.61 3.05 -15.10
N THR A 108 -6.93 2.79 -14.93
CA THR A 108 -7.87 3.82 -14.46
C THR A 108 -7.57 4.22 -13.02
N GLY A 109 -7.33 3.24 -12.16
CA GLY A 109 -6.90 3.47 -10.79
C GLY A 109 -5.57 4.21 -10.69
N LEU A 110 -4.56 3.83 -11.53
CA LEU A 110 -3.28 4.55 -11.62
C LEU A 110 -3.47 6.01 -12.04
N ARG A 111 -4.36 6.26 -13.01
CA ARG A 111 -4.68 7.63 -13.47
C ARG A 111 -5.32 8.45 -12.35
N GLY A 112 -6.27 7.87 -11.61
CA GLY A 112 -6.87 8.53 -10.45
C GLY A 112 -5.83 8.91 -9.41
N MET A 113 -4.93 7.98 -9.05
CA MET A 113 -3.85 8.25 -8.09
C MET A 113 -2.87 9.33 -8.58
N ALA A 114 -2.55 9.35 -9.87
CA ALA A 114 -1.70 10.40 -10.45
C ALA A 114 -2.36 11.78 -10.39
N LEU A 115 -3.68 11.86 -10.67
CA LEU A 115 -4.46 13.10 -10.56
C LEU A 115 -4.60 13.60 -9.12
N ASP A 116 -4.69 12.68 -8.16
CA ASP A 116 -4.70 12.97 -6.72
C ASP A 116 -3.32 13.44 -6.19
N GLY A 117 -2.29 13.47 -7.04
CA GLY A 117 -0.94 13.93 -6.71
C GLY A 117 -0.12 12.91 -5.91
N HIS A 118 -0.46 11.62 -5.98
CA HIS A 118 0.35 10.59 -5.32
C HIS A 118 1.72 10.43 -5.99
N ASN A 119 2.73 10.11 -5.17
CA ASN A 119 4.06 9.80 -5.68
C ASN A 119 4.05 8.45 -6.42
N MET A 120 4.05 8.51 -7.76
CA MET A 120 4.02 7.32 -8.62
C MET A 120 5.34 6.53 -8.63
N SER A 121 6.44 7.13 -8.12
CA SER A 121 7.76 6.48 -7.95
C SER A 121 7.95 5.90 -6.55
N ALA A 122 6.89 5.81 -5.74
CA ALA A 122 6.97 5.29 -4.39
C ALA A 122 7.45 3.83 -4.38
N LYS A 123 8.35 3.52 -3.44
CA LYS A 123 8.94 2.18 -3.25
C LYS A 123 8.34 1.51 -2.03
N ASN A 124 8.13 0.21 -2.10
CA ASN A 124 7.79 -0.60 -0.92
C ASN A 124 9.06 -0.90 -0.10
N TYR A 125 8.90 -1.76 0.93
CA TYR A 125 10.00 -2.21 1.78
C TYR A 125 11.12 -2.94 1.01
N ASP A 126 10.78 -3.64 -0.07
CA ASP A 126 11.73 -4.37 -0.92
C ASP A 126 12.35 -3.50 -2.02
N GLY A 127 11.97 -2.21 -2.08
CA GLY A 127 12.44 -1.30 -3.10
C GLY A 127 11.66 -1.38 -4.42
N HIS A 128 10.63 -2.26 -4.52
CA HIS A 128 9.80 -2.36 -5.71
C HIS A 128 8.95 -1.10 -5.90
N THR A 129 8.86 -0.66 -7.14
CA THR A 129 7.95 0.39 -7.60
C THR A 129 6.77 -0.21 -8.36
N ALA A 130 5.77 0.61 -8.67
CA ALA A 130 4.66 0.21 -9.54
C ALA A 130 5.15 -0.31 -10.90
N LEU A 131 6.26 0.25 -11.41
CA LEU A 131 6.85 -0.17 -12.68
C LEU A 131 7.44 -1.59 -12.62
N HIS A 132 8.06 -1.99 -11.49
CA HIS A 132 8.53 -3.37 -11.29
C HIS A 132 7.37 -4.36 -11.35
N LEU A 133 6.28 -4.09 -10.61
CA LEU A 133 5.14 -5.01 -10.57
C LEU A 133 4.40 -5.06 -11.90
N ALA A 134 4.23 -3.92 -12.59
CA ALA A 134 3.63 -3.92 -13.92
C ALA A 134 4.49 -4.70 -14.93
N ALA A 135 5.82 -4.64 -14.81
CA ALA A 135 6.75 -5.38 -15.66
C ALA A 135 6.77 -6.88 -15.34
N CYS A 136 6.74 -7.25 -14.06
CA CYS A 136 6.69 -8.63 -13.58
C CYS A 136 5.40 -9.35 -14.02
N GLU A 137 4.24 -8.66 -13.94
CA GLU A 137 2.92 -9.22 -14.27
C GLU A 137 2.57 -9.11 -15.79
N GLY A 138 3.41 -8.49 -16.60
CA GLY A 138 3.18 -8.40 -18.03
C GLY A 138 2.21 -7.30 -18.49
N HIS A 139 1.99 -6.27 -17.68
CA HIS A 139 1.00 -5.22 -17.91
C HIS A 139 1.56 -4.03 -18.71
N LEU A 140 1.68 -4.18 -20.02
CA LEU A 140 2.26 -3.18 -20.90
C LEU A 140 1.55 -1.81 -20.85
N ASP A 141 0.22 -1.79 -20.69
CA ASP A 141 -0.54 -0.53 -20.62
C ASP A 141 -0.21 0.27 -19.36
N CYS A 142 -0.02 -0.42 -18.21
CA CYS A 142 0.44 0.20 -16.98
C CYS A 142 1.88 0.71 -17.12
N VAL A 143 2.79 -0.05 -17.75
CA VAL A 143 4.16 0.37 -18.02
C VAL A 143 4.18 1.64 -18.86
N ARG A 144 3.42 1.68 -19.96
CA ARG A 144 3.29 2.87 -20.81
C ARG A 144 2.78 4.07 -20.03
N PHE A 145 1.70 3.90 -19.28
CA PHE A 145 1.12 4.98 -18.48
C PHE A 145 2.13 5.56 -17.49
N LEU A 146 2.84 4.70 -16.76
CA LEU A 146 3.82 5.13 -15.77
C LEU A 146 5.00 5.89 -16.40
N LEU A 147 5.50 5.44 -17.55
CA LEU A 147 6.62 6.10 -18.23
C LEU A 147 6.20 7.36 -18.99
N GLU A 148 5.14 7.28 -19.80
CA GLU A 148 4.73 8.38 -20.69
C GLU A 148 3.99 9.51 -19.99
N LYS A 149 3.16 9.18 -18.98
CA LYS A 149 2.29 10.16 -18.31
C LYS A 149 2.77 10.57 -16.94
N CYS A 150 3.39 9.65 -16.21
CA CYS A 150 3.88 9.93 -14.86
C CYS A 150 5.38 10.23 -14.81
N SER A 151 6.09 10.04 -15.94
CA SER A 151 7.53 10.30 -16.08
C SER A 151 8.36 9.68 -14.93
N VAL A 152 8.01 8.44 -14.55
CA VAL A 152 8.76 7.72 -13.52
C VAL A 152 10.12 7.28 -14.06
N ASP A 153 11.08 7.08 -13.15
CA ASP A 153 12.40 6.52 -13.52
C ASP A 153 12.20 5.14 -14.18
N PRO A 154 12.72 4.91 -15.39
CA PRO A 154 12.58 3.63 -16.09
C PRO A 154 13.46 2.52 -15.52
N SER A 155 14.50 2.86 -14.74
CA SER A 155 15.52 1.91 -14.23
C SER A 155 15.70 1.95 -12.72
N PRO A 156 14.63 2.04 -11.93
CA PRO A 156 14.78 1.98 -10.48
C PRO A 156 15.32 0.61 -10.09
N LYS A 157 16.16 0.55 -9.05
CA LYS A 157 16.67 -0.70 -8.50
C LYS A 157 15.92 -1.05 -7.24
N ASP A 158 15.59 -2.32 -7.11
CA ASP A 158 15.06 -2.93 -5.90
C ASP A 158 16.21 -3.27 -4.92
N ARG A 159 15.89 -3.93 -3.79
CA ARG A 159 16.88 -4.34 -2.78
C ARG A 159 17.84 -5.43 -3.26
N TRP A 160 17.53 -6.15 -4.32
CA TRP A 160 18.38 -7.17 -4.94
C TRP A 160 19.16 -6.64 -6.14
N GLY A 161 18.97 -5.35 -6.48
CA GLY A 161 19.60 -4.70 -7.62
C GLY A 161 18.90 -4.97 -8.95
N GLN A 162 17.72 -5.61 -8.93
CA GLN A 162 16.93 -5.87 -10.13
C GLN A 162 16.23 -4.60 -10.62
N THR A 163 16.12 -4.48 -11.93
CA THR A 163 15.36 -3.41 -12.59
C THR A 163 14.04 -3.95 -13.13
N PRO A 164 13.04 -3.10 -13.45
CA PRO A 164 11.81 -3.55 -14.12
C PRO A 164 12.08 -4.31 -15.43
N LEU A 165 13.15 -3.96 -16.14
CA LEU A 165 13.58 -4.67 -17.35
C LEU A 165 14.07 -6.09 -17.04
N ASP A 166 14.84 -6.25 -15.96
CA ASP A 166 15.31 -7.57 -15.52
C ASP A 166 14.14 -8.47 -15.10
N GLU A 167 13.16 -7.90 -14.39
CA GLU A 167 11.95 -8.64 -14.02
C GLU A 167 11.15 -9.05 -15.27
N ALA A 168 10.92 -8.14 -16.22
CA ALA A 168 10.23 -8.47 -17.46
C ALA A 168 10.93 -9.62 -18.22
N ARG A 169 12.26 -9.65 -18.24
CA ARG A 169 13.04 -10.76 -18.82
C ARG A 169 12.89 -12.05 -18.05
N ASN A 170 12.99 -12.00 -16.72
CA ASN A 170 12.88 -13.17 -15.86
C ASN A 170 11.51 -13.85 -15.97
N PHE A 171 10.44 -13.08 -16.17
CA PHE A 171 9.07 -13.58 -16.32
C PHE A 171 8.64 -13.79 -17.79
N GLY A 172 9.52 -13.49 -18.77
CA GLY A 172 9.28 -13.78 -20.18
C GLY A 172 8.30 -12.83 -20.88
N HIS A 173 8.22 -11.58 -20.44
CA HIS A 173 7.33 -10.57 -21.02
C HIS A 173 8.01 -9.77 -22.14
N ASP A 174 8.26 -10.42 -23.28
CA ASP A 174 9.02 -9.88 -24.42
C ASP A 174 8.52 -8.52 -24.91
N ALA A 175 7.21 -8.28 -24.93
CA ALA A 175 6.63 -7.01 -25.35
C ALA A 175 7.06 -5.84 -24.44
N ILE A 176 7.16 -6.10 -23.13
CA ILE A 176 7.61 -5.11 -22.15
C ILE A 176 9.12 -4.92 -22.25
N VAL A 177 9.87 -6.00 -22.46
CA VAL A 177 11.32 -5.95 -22.68
C VAL A 177 11.64 -5.04 -23.86
N GLN A 178 11.02 -5.28 -25.01
CA GLN A 178 11.23 -4.46 -26.22
C GLN A 178 10.84 -3.00 -25.98
N TYR A 179 9.75 -2.76 -25.27
CA TYR A 179 9.28 -1.41 -24.98
C TYR A 179 10.25 -0.66 -24.04
N LEU A 180 10.71 -1.30 -22.95
CA LEU A 180 11.66 -0.71 -22.01
C LEU A 180 13.03 -0.48 -22.62
N GLU A 181 13.55 -1.41 -23.43
CA GLU A 181 14.79 -1.24 -24.18
C GLU A 181 14.71 -0.08 -25.16
N GLY A 182 13.61 0.02 -25.92
CA GLY A 182 13.36 1.15 -26.80
C GLY A 182 13.31 2.48 -26.05
N TRP A 183 12.66 2.51 -24.89
CA TRP A 183 12.56 3.71 -24.04
C TRP A 183 13.92 4.16 -23.50
N LEU A 184 14.75 3.22 -23.03
CA LEU A 184 16.09 3.49 -22.50
C LEU A 184 17.04 3.98 -23.58
N ASN A 185 16.94 3.46 -24.82
CA ASN A 185 17.78 3.86 -25.95
C ASN A 185 17.42 5.24 -26.52
N VAL A 186 16.19 5.70 -26.32
CA VAL A 186 15.71 7.02 -26.81
C VAL A 186 16.07 8.16 -25.84
N GLN A 187 16.41 7.86 -24.60
CA GLN A 187 16.92 8.84 -23.63
C GLN A 187 18.45 8.73 -23.51
N PRO A 188 19.25 9.41 -24.36
CA PRO A 188 20.70 9.47 -24.14
C PRO A 188 20.95 10.30 -22.87
N GLU A 189 21.58 9.66 -21.90
CA GLU A 189 22.32 10.20 -20.76
C GLU A 189 22.27 11.72 -20.56
N SER A 190 21.36 12.20 -19.71
CA SER A 190 21.47 13.53 -19.12
C SER A 190 21.69 13.43 -17.60
N SER A 191 22.85 12.91 -17.20
CA SER A 191 23.42 13.20 -15.87
C SER A 191 24.81 12.57 -15.66
N THR A 192 25.84 13.09 -16.36
CA THR A 192 27.21 13.06 -15.88
C THR A 192 27.92 14.36 -16.27
N THR A 193 27.73 15.35 -15.44
CA THR A 193 28.63 16.50 -15.24
C THR A 193 28.35 16.94 -13.82
N SER A 194 29.27 16.93 -12.88
CA SER A 194 30.60 17.49 -12.93
C SER A 194 31.36 17.06 -11.68
N SER A 195 32.44 16.39 -11.82
CA SER A 195 33.55 16.53 -10.88
C SER A 195 34.41 17.67 -11.41
N GLY A 196 34.28 18.81 -10.78
CA GLY A 196 35.14 19.94 -11.03
C GLY A 196 36.53 19.67 -10.45
N ASP A 197 37.50 19.57 -11.32
CA ASP A 197 38.91 19.81 -10.99
C ASP A 197 39.08 21.18 -10.32
N LYS A 198 39.65 21.15 -9.15
CA LYS A 198 40.35 22.29 -8.60
C LYS A 198 41.81 21.96 -8.65
N ILE A 199 42.51 22.55 -9.59
CA ILE A 199 43.95 22.77 -9.57
C ILE A 199 44.15 24.25 -9.30
N ASP A 200 45.07 24.49 -8.37
CA ASP A 200 45.74 25.71 -7.87
C ASP A 200 45.03 26.48 -6.77
#